data_0277fb719815b1fb6b78d1fa3f55f20a
#
_entry.id   0277fb719815b1fb6b78d1fa3f55f20a
#
_cell.length_a   1.000
_cell.length_b   1.000
_cell.length_c   1.000
_cell.angle_alpha   90.00
_cell.angle_beta   90.00
_cell.angle_gamma   90.00
#
_symmetry.space_group_name_H-M   'P 1'
#
loop_
_entity.id
_entity.type
_entity.pdbx_description
1 polymer ?
#
loop_
_entity_poly.entity_id
_entity_poly.type
_entity_poly.pdbx_seq_one_letter_code
_entity_poly.pdbx_strand_id
1 'polypeptide(L)'
;MQKSFTTPEIQQILRTLLDDHLLSLETLSAATCIPLDWLTAYAAGEPTPALPFHERSHLVNLILSIRYGLPSQTSDERLRDIIGILRDVYHMDEALIANHTNRNEAELHAFVSGGELSSPEKYELSMAVMMLYYLFKYPDYTKAPPIPQED
;
A
#
# COMPACT_ATOMS: atom_id res chain seq x y z
N MET A 1 -5.26 19.26 10.96
CA MET A 1 -5.58 20.00 9.71
C MET A 1 -5.12 19.16 8.54
N GLN A 2 -6.03 18.58 7.76
CA GLN A 2 -5.69 17.82 6.58
C GLN A 2 -5.19 18.81 5.51
N LYS A 3 -3.91 18.68 5.12
CA LYS A 3 -3.35 19.50 4.05
C LYS A 3 -3.98 19.08 2.72
N SER A 4 -4.75 19.95 2.11
CA SER A 4 -5.29 19.73 0.77
C SER A 4 -4.19 20.07 -0.25
N PHE A 5 -3.90 19.14 -1.15
CA PHE A 5 -2.92 19.35 -2.23
C PHE A 5 -3.64 19.77 -3.51
N THR A 6 -3.08 20.77 -4.18
CA THR A 6 -3.54 21.19 -5.51
C THR A 6 -2.97 20.28 -6.59
N THR A 7 -3.58 20.28 -7.78
CA THR A 7 -3.09 19.50 -8.93
C THR A 7 -1.63 19.82 -9.28
N PRO A 8 -1.18 21.07 -9.35
CA PRO A 8 0.23 21.39 -9.60
C PRO A 8 1.20 20.85 -8.52
N GLU A 9 0.77 20.84 -7.26
CA GLU A 9 1.58 20.25 -6.17
C GLU A 9 1.75 18.75 -6.34
N ILE A 10 0.67 18.02 -6.69
CA ILE A 10 0.74 16.58 -6.95
C ILE A 10 1.63 16.29 -8.17
N GLN A 11 1.51 17.05 -9.24
CA GLN A 11 2.37 16.93 -10.42
C GLN A 11 3.86 17.17 -10.08
N GLN A 12 4.14 18.14 -9.23
CA GLN A 12 5.51 18.40 -8.77
C GLN A 12 6.05 17.25 -7.91
N ILE A 13 5.23 16.70 -7.01
CA ILE A 13 5.61 15.53 -6.20
C ILE A 13 5.88 14.33 -7.11
N LEU A 14 5.02 14.07 -8.10
CA LEU A 14 5.21 13.00 -9.07
C LEU A 14 6.54 13.15 -9.82
N ARG A 15 6.84 14.34 -10.34
CA ARG A 15 8.13 14.60 -11.02
C ARG A 15 9.31 14.30 -10.12
N THR A 16 9.27 14.73 -8.87
CA THR A 16 10.33 14.42 -7.91
C THR A 16 10.50 12.90 -7.71
N LEU A 17 9.40 12.15 -7.60
CA LEU A 17 9.47 10.69 -7.45
C LEU A 17 10.04 10.00 -8.69
N LEU A 18 9.75 10.51 -9.89
CA LEU A 18 10.31 10.02 -11.14
C LEU A 18 11.81 10.31 -11.25
N ASP A 19 12.22 11.54 -10.93
CA ASP A 19 13.62 11.97 -10.97
C ASP A 19 14.48 11.23 -9.95
N ASP A 20 13.94 10.95 -8.77
CA ASP A 20 14.61 10.21 -7.70
C ASP A 20 14.57 8.67 -7.91
N HIS A 21 14.00 8.19 -9.01
CA HIS A 21 13.81 6.76 -9.32
C HIS A 21 13.01 5.99 -8.24
N LEU A 22 12.14 6.66 -7.51
CA LEU A 22 11.26 6.05 -6.51
C LEU A 22 9.96 5.52 -7.11
N LEU A 23 9.65 5.92 -8.34
CA LEU A 23 8.46 5.53 -9.09
C LEU A 23 8.77 5.60 -10.60
N SER A 24 8.07 4.80 -11.41
CA SER A 24 8.04 4.95 -12.86
C SER A 24 6.60 5.14 -13.36
N LEU A 25 6.44 5.75 -14.53
CA LEU A 25 5.11 5.93 -15.13
C LEU A 25 4.49 4.59 -15.53
N GLU A 26 5.30 3.63 -15.96
CA GLU A 26 4.88 2.26 -16.28
C GLU A 26 4.33 1.55 -15.05
N THR A 27 5.02 1.65 -13.90
CA THR A 27 4.56 1.10 -12.62
C THR A 27 3.24 1.75 -12.20
N LEU A 28 3.14 3.07 -12.36
CA LEU A 28 1.94 3.82 -12.02
C LEU A 28 0.76 3.41 -12.92
N SER A 29 1.00 3.26 -14.22
CA SER A 29 0.00 2.80 -15.19
C SER A 29 -0.48 1.39 -14.85
N ALA A 30 0.42 0.47 -14.54
CA ALA A 30 0.07 -0.89 -14.15
C ALA A 30 -0.75 -0.94 -12.84
N ALA A 31 -0.42 -0.10 -11.86
CA ALA A 31 -1.10 -0.07 -10.58
C ALA A 31 -2.48 0.60 -10.63
N THR A 32 -2.65 1.61 -11.48
CA THR A 32 -3.89 2.42 -11.54
C THR A 32 -4.78 2.11 -12.72
N CYS A 33 -4.29 1.36 -13.71
CA CYS A 33 -4.92 1.14 -15.02
C CYS A 33 -5.13 2.44 -15.82
N ILE A 34 -4.48 3.55 -15.44
CA ILE A 34 -4.51 4.80 -16.19
C ILE A 34 -3.54 4.68 -17.38
N PRO A 35 -3.93 5.09 -18.60
CA PRO A 35 -3.05 5.01 -19.77
C PRO A 35 -1.73 5.76 -19.58
N LEU A 36 -0.64 5.17 -20.07
CA LEU A 36 0.71 5.71 -19.94
C LEU A 36 0.83 7.12 -20.54
N ASP A 37 0.23 7.35 -21.71
CA ASP A 37 0.25 8.65 -22.40
C ASP A 37 -0.44 9.74 -21.55
N TRP A 38 -1.55 9.39 -20.86
CA TRP A 38 -2.21 10.29 -19.93
C TRP A 38 -1.28 10.66 -18.75
N LEU A 39 -0.63 9.66 -18.17
CA LEU A 39 0.30 9.86 -17.04
C LEU A 39 1.53 10.68 -17.49
N THR A 40 2.01 10.47 -18.69
CA THR A 40 3.13 11.22 -19.28
C THR A 40 2.76 12.71 -19.42
N ALA A 41 1.62 13.01 -20.03
CA ALA A 41 1.10 14.37 -20.16
C ALA A 41 0.85 15.02 -18.78
N TYR A 42 0.26 14.26 -17.86
CA TYR A 42 0.01 14.74 -16.50
C TYR A 42 1.30 15.09 -15.75
N ALA A 43 2.32 14.23 -15.82
CA ALA A 43 3.62 14.49 -15.21
C ALA A 43 4.34 15.71 -15.84
N ALA A 44 4.16 15.93 -17.16
CA ALA A 44 4.68 17.10 -17.86
C ALA A 44 3.92 18.40 -17.50
N GLY A 45 2.79 18.31 -16.84
CA GLY A 45 1.92 19.46 -16.55
C GLY A 45 1.07 19.91 -17.73
N GLU A 46 0.93 19.04 -18.73
CA GLU A 46 0.08 19.28 -19.89
C GLU A 46 -1.41 19.10 -19.55
N PRO A 47 -2.32 19.73 -20.29
CA PRO A 47 -3.74 19.49 -20.14
C PRO A 47 -4.09 18.03 -20.40
N THR A 48 -4.79 17.39 -19.46
CA THR A 48 -5.26 16.01 -19.58
C THR A 48 -6.78 15.94 -19.41
N PRO A 49 -7.43 14.97 -20.06
CA PRO A 49 -8.86 14.70 -19.81
C PRO A 49 -9.10 14.42 -18.32
N ALA A 50 -10.26 14.80 -17.80
CA ALA A 50 -10.61 14.54 -16.41
C ALA A 50 -10.76 13.05 -16.16
N LEU A 51 -10.14 12.56 -15.09
CA LEU A 51 -10.31 11.19 -14.60
C LEU A 51 -11.58 11.07 -13.75
N PRO A 52 -12.24 9.90 -13.74
CA PRO A 52 -13.24 9.58 -12.75
C PRO A 52 -12.70 9.78 -11.34
N PHE A 53 -13.56 10.17 -10.40
CA PHE A 53 -13.14 10.53 -9.04
C PHE A 53 -12.33 9.42 -8.34
N HIS A 54 -12.75 8.16 -8.48
CA HIS A 54 -12.07 7.02 -7.84
C HIS A 54 -10.66 6.78 -8.41
N GLU A 55 -10.48 6.93 -9.74
CA GLU A 55 -9.17 6.79 -10.38
C GLU A 55 -8.23 7.91 -9.97
N ARG A 56 -8.76 9.15 -9.97
CA ARG A 56 -8.00 10.31 -9.51
C ARG A 56 -7.60 10.19 -8.04
N SER A 57 -8.51 9.77 -7.18
CA SER A 57 -8.24 9.55 -5.76
C SER A 57 -7.18 8.47 -5.55
N HIS A 58 -7.25 7.37 -6.28
CA HIS A 58 -6.27 6.29 -6.21
C HIS A 58 -4.89 6.77 -6.64
N LEU A 59 -4.79 7.47 -7.78
CA LEU A 59 -3.54 8.05 -8.27
C LEU A 59 -2.90 8.98 -7.24
N VAL A 60 -3.67 9.94 -6.72
CA VAL A 60 -3.17 10.93 -5.74
C VAL A 60 -2.73 10.23 -4.45
N ASN A 61 -3.52 9.31 -3.93
CA ASN A 61 -3.18 8.57 -2.71
C ASN A 61 -1.91 7.73 -2.89
N LEU A 62 -1.71 7.11 -4.06
CA LEU A 62 -0.51 6.33 -4.36
C LEU A 62 0.73 7.23 -4.37
N ILE A 63 0.67 8.35 -5.09
CA ILE A 63 1.77 9.34 -5.15
C ILE A 63 2.13 9.84 -3.75
N LEU A 64 1.13 10.25 -2.98
CA LEU A 64 1.35 10.77 -1.63
C LEU A 64 1.87 9.70 -0.66
N SER A 65 1.37 8.47 -0.75
CA SER A 65 1.82 7.36 0.08
C SER A 65 3.28 7.00 -0.20
N ILE A 66 3.69 6.97 -1.46
CA ILE A 66 5.10 6.72 -1.82
C ILE A 66 5.98 7.88 -1.33
N ARG A 67 5.54 9.13 -1.49
CA ARG A 67 6.33 10.30 -1.08
C ARG A 67 6.50 10.43 0.42
N TYR A 68 5.43 10.22 1.18
CA TYR A 68 5.39 10.57 2.61
C TYR A 68 5.23 9.37 3.54
N GLY A 69 4.68 8.25 3.06
CA GLY A 69 4.44 7.06 3.88
C GLY A 69 5.68 6.17 3.98
N LEU A 70 6.19 5.69 2.86
CA LEU A 70 7.26 4.70 2.85
C LEU A 70 8.60 5.20 3.39
N PRO A 71 9.09 6.41 3.05
CA PRO A 71 10.37 6.90 3.54
C PRO A 71 10.38 7.31 5.02
N SER A 72 9.22 7.67 5.59
CA SER A 72 9.12 8.24 6.93
C SER A 72 8.92 7.21 8.04
N GLN A 73 8.60 5.96 7.69
CA GLN A 73 8.32 4.90 8.66
C GLN A 73 9.42 3.84 8.68
N THR A 74 9.75 3.36 9.87
CA THR A 74 10.61 2.19 10.04
C THR A 74 9.88 0.91 9.62
N SER A 75 10.64 -0.18 9.38
CA SER A 75 10.05 -1.48 9.05
C SER A 75 9.11 -1.99 10.16
N ASP A 76 9.48 -1.76 11.41
CA ASP A 76 8.70 -2.18 12.58
C ASP A 76 7.38 -1.38 12.68
N GLU A 77 7.43 -0.08 12.46
CA GLU A 77 6.21 0.76 12.43
C GLU A 77 5.27 0.31 11.33
N ARG A 78 5.77 0.06 10.11
CA ARG A 78 4.94 -0.45 9.00
C ARG A 78 4.30 -1.79 9.32
N LEU A 79 5.05 -2.70 9.93
CA LEU A 79 4.51 -4.01 10.33
C LEU A 79 3.43 -3.86 11.40
N ARG A 80 3.64 -3.01 12.40
CA ARG A 80 2.62 -2.70 13.41
C ARG A 80 1.38 -2.05 12.80
N ASP A 81 1.54 -1.15 11.83
CA ASP A 81 0.42 -0.51 11.14
C ASP A 81 -0.42 -1.53 10.34
N ILE A 82 0.22 -2.49 9.65
CA ILE A 82 -0.50 -3.55 8.92
C ILE A 82 -1.25 -4.46 9.91
N ILE A 83 -0.64 -4.83 11.02
CA ILE A 83 -1.32 -5.58 12.09
C ILE A 83 -2.50 -4.77 12.65
N GLY A 84 -2.32 -3.46 12.84
CA GLY A 84 -3.39 -2.55 13.23
C GLY A 84 -4.56 -2.53 12.23
N ILE A 85 -4.27 -2.52 10.93
CA ILE A 85 -5.31 -2.61 9.89
C ILE A 85 -6.07 -3.93 9.96
N LEU A 86 -5.36 -5.06 10.12
CA LEU A 86 -6.01 -6.37 10.28
C LEU A 86 -6.93 -6.39 11.49
N ARG A 87 -6.52 -5.80 12.61
CA ARG A 87 -7.30 -5.73 13.84
C ARG A 87 -8.47 -4.74 13.74
N ASP A 88 -8.22 -3.52 13.30
CA ASP A 88 -9.17 -2.41 13.44
C ASP A 88 -10.14 -2.32 12.24
N VAL A 89 -9.69 -2.71 11.05
CA VAL A 89 -10.51 -2.67 9.82
C VAL A 89 -11.16 -4.01 9.53
N TYR A 90 -10.41 -5.11 9.68
CA TYR A 90 -10.90 -6.47 9.40
C TYR A 90 -11.37 -7.21 10.64
N HIS A 91 -11.33 -6.57 11.81
CA HIS A 91 -11.80 -7.12 13.09
C HIS A 91 -11.14 -8.45 13.49
N MET A 92 -9.88 -8.65 13.08
CA MET A 92 -9.09 -9.78 13.52
C MET A 92 -8.51 -9.48 14.90
N ASP A 93 -8.86 -10.28 15.90
CA ASP A 93 -8.22 -10.15 17.20
C ASP A 93 -6.75 -10.66 17.17
N GLU A 94 -5.98 -10.29 18.18
CA GLU A 94 -4.57 -10.65 18.24
C GLU A 94 -4.35 -12.16 18.33
N ALA A 95 -5.26 -12.91 18.94
CA ALA A 95 -5.21 -14.38 19.00
C ALA A 95 -5.34 -15.01 17.61
N LEU A 96 -6.25 -14.49 16.78
CA LEU A 96 -6.44 -14.95 15.41
C LEU A 96 -5.22 -14.64 14.54
N ILE A 97 -4.67 -13.42 14.65
CA ILE A 97 -3.45 -13.04 13.93
C ILE A 97 -2.27 -13.91 14.38
N ALA A 98 -2.11 -14.13 15.69
CA ALA A 98 -1.06 -14.97 16.25
C ALA A 98 -1.14 -16.41 15.73
N ASN A 99 -2.34 -17.00 15.69
CA ASN A 99 -2.55 -18.33 15.15
C ASN A 99 -2.14 -18.45 13.67
N HIS A 100 -2.51 -17.47 12.84
CA HIS A 100 -2.14 -17.46 11.42
C HIS A 100 -0.67 -17.18 11.17
N THR A 101 0.00 -16.50 12.08
CA THR A 101 1.42 -16.18 11.97
C THR A 101 2.31 -17.17 12.72
N ASN A 102 1.72 -18.23 13.28
CA ASN A 102 2.40 -19.24 14.09
C ASN A 102 3.20 -18.62 15.25
N ARG A 103 2.62 -17.63 15.92
CA ARG A 103 3.18 -16.91 17.05
C ARG A 103 2.34 -17.08 18.29
N ASN A 104 2.98 -16.88 19.43
CA ASN A 104 2.26 -16.75 20.69
C ASN A 104 1.57 -15.38 20.75
N GLU A 105 0.33 -15.34 21.23
CA GLU A 105 -0.43 -14.09 21.36
C GLU A 105 0.28 -13.04 22.23
N ALA A 106 0.92 -13.47 23.32
CA ALA A 106 1.67 -12.58 24.20
C ALA A 106 2.89 -11.95 23.51
N GLU A 107 3.59 -12.70 22.65
CA GLU A 107 4.71 -12.19 21.85
C GLU A 107 4.25 -11.18 20.80
N LEU A 108 3.13 -11.48 20.13
CA LEU A 108 2.51 -10.55 19.17
C LEU A 108 2.08 -9.26 19.86
N HIS A 109 1.39 -9.38 21.02
CA HIS A 109 0.97 -8.24 21.82
C HIS A 109 2.16 -7.37 22.27
N ALA A 110 3.23 -7.99 22.74
CA ALA A 110 4.45 -7.30 23.13
C ALA A 110 5.07 -6.53 21.96
N PHE A 111 5.13 -7.12 20.77
CA PHE A 111 5.64 -6.45 19.57
C PHE A 111 4.76 -5.28 19.15
N VAL A 112 3.44 -5.45 19.11
CA VAL A 112 2.48 -4.40 18.76
C VAL A 112 2.56 -3.23 19.74
N SER A 113 2.83 -3.53 21.03
CA SER A 113 3.01 -2.53 22.09
C SER A 113 4.38 -1.85 22.11
N GLY A 114 5.24 -2.09 21.12
CA GLY A 114 6.55 -1.45 20.98
C GLY A 114 7.75 -2.33 21.37
N GLY A 115 7.53 -3.59 21.70
CA GLY A 115 8.61 -4.56 21.96
C GLY A 115 9.41 -4.90 20.72
N GLU A 116 10.54 -5.53 20.90
CA GLU A 116 11.45 -5.94 19.83
C GLU A 116 11.36 -7.44 19.57
N LEU A 117 11.52 -7.82 18.31
CA LEU A 117 11.74 -9.19 17.86
C LEU A 117 13.10 -9.28 17.19
N SER A 118 13.70 -10.46 17.16
CA SER A 118 14.89 -10.71 16.37
C SER A 118 14.60 -10.57 14.87
N SER A 119 15.63 -10.31 14.06
CA SER A 119 15.46 -10.14 12.61
C SER A 119 14.80 -11.35 11.91
N PRO A 120 15.15 -12.62 12.23
CA PRO A 120 14.44 -13.76 11.67
C PRO A 120 12.96 -13.80 12.06
N GLU A 121 12.63 -13.51 13.32
CA GLU A 121 11.26 -13.48 13.81
C GLU A 121 10.43 -12.38 13.14
N LYS A 122 11.01 -11.18 12.94
CA LYS A 122 10.38 -10.09 12.20
C LYS A 122 10.11 -10.48 10.75
N TYR A 123 11.05 -11.16 10.11
CA TYR A 123 10.87 -11.61 8.73
C TYR A 123 9.70 -12.60 8.61
N GLU A 124 9.66 -13.62 9.45
CA GLU A 124 8.58 -14.62 9.47
C GLU A 124 7.23 -13.99 9.76
N LEU A 125 7.16 -13.12 10.77
CA LEU A 125 5.95 -12.37 11.10
C LEU A 125 5.49 -11.47 9.93
N SER A 126 6.43 -10.75 9.31
CA SER A 126 6.14 -9.87 8.18
C SER A 126 5.54 -10.63 7.01
N MET A 127 6.12 -11.78 6.64
CA MET A 127 5.63 -12.59 5.54
C MET A 127 4.22 -13.10 5.81
N ALA A 128 3.95 -13.62 7.01
CA ALA A 128 2.65 -14.13 7.38
C ALA A 128 1.57 -13.02 7.45
N VAL A 129 1.91 -11.89 8.06
CA VAL A 129 1.01 -10.72 8.17
C VAL A 129 0.70 -10.12 6.79
N MET A 130 1.70 -10.02 5.92
CA MET A 130 1.50 -9.55 4.54
C MET A 130 0.59 -10.48 3.75
N MET A 131 0.77 -11.80 3.88
CA MET A 131 -0.13 -12.77 3.24
C MET A 131 -1.58 -12.61 3.73
N LEU A 132 -1.79 -12.50 5.03
CA LEU A 132 -3.12 -12.22 5.59
C LEU A 132 -3.71 -10.94 5.02
N TYR A 133 -2.96 -9.86 5.04
CA TYR A 133 -3.40 -8.57 4.52
C TYR A 133 -3.82 -8.68 3.04
N TYR A 134 -3.04 -9.33 2.20
CA TYR A 134 -3.38 -9.52 0.79
C TYR A 134 -4.62 -10.40 0.58
N LEU A 135 -4.80 -11.45 1.36
CA LEU A 135 -5.97 -12.31 1.28
C LEU A 135 -7.28 -11.55 1.55
N PHE A 136 -7.26 -10.60 2.50
CA PHE A 136 -8.46 -9.85 2.90
C PHE A 136 -8.64 -8.52 2.16
N LYS A 137 -7.55 -7.95 1.61
CA LYS A 137 -7.60 -6.67 0.90
C LYS A 137 -8.32 -6.74 -0.45
N TYR A 138 -8.37 -7.90 -1.09
CA TYR A 138 -8.93 -8.07 -2.43
C TYR A 138 -10.25 -8.83 -2.45
N PRO A 139 -11.38 -8.19 -2.10
CA PRO A 139 -12.68 -8.76 -2.43
C PRO A 139 -13.13 -8.44 -3.86
N ASP A 140 -12.36 -7.68 -4.65
CA ASP A 140 -12.74 -7.32 -6.00
C ASP A 140 -12.31 -8.41 -6.99
N TYR A 141 -13.04 -9.52 -6.96
CA TYR A 141 -12.86 -10.65 -7.88
C TYR A 141 -13.12 -10.29 -9.34
N THR A 142 -13.63 -9.10 -9.64
CA THR A 142 -13.85 -8.64 -11.02
C THR A 142 -12.54 -8.34 -11.74
N LYS A 143 -11.45 -8.17 -11.01
CA LYS A 143 -10.10 -7.93 -11.55
C LYS A 143 -9.16 -9.14 -11.40
N ALA A 144 -9.62 -10.23 -10.81
CA ALA A 144 -8.84 -11.46 -10.77
C ALA A 144 -8.71 -12.01 -12.21
N PRO A 145 -7.51 -12.46 -12.63
CA PRO A 145 -7.38 -13.17 -13.89
C PRO A 145 -8.30 -14.40 -13.87
N PRO A 146 -8.95 -14.74 -15.00
CA PRO A 146 -9.83 -15.89 -15.05
C PRO A 146 -9.05 -17.13 -14.62
N ILE A 147 -9.64 -17.90 -13.71
CA ILE A 147 -9.08 -19.19 -13.29
C ILE A 147 -8.97 -20.06 -14.55
N PRO A 148 -7.78 -20.61 -14.89
CA PRO A 148 -7.66 -21.53 -16.00
C PRO A 148 -8.66 -22.68 -15.77
N GLN A 149 -9.57 -22.87 -16.71
CA GLN A 149 -10.41 -24.08 -16.69
C GLN A 149 -9.50 -25.23 -17.10
N GLU A 150 -9.31 -26.19 -16.20
CA GLU A 150 -8.67 -27.44 -16.54
C GLU A 150 -9.62 -28.20 -17.49
N ASP A 151 -9.16 -28.45 -18.72
CA ASP A 151 -9.83 -29.31 -19.72
C ASP A 151 -9.74 -30.79 -19.31
#